data_6b2b13f58c3c4c68ae726dd073f071f4
#
_entry.id   6b2b13f58c3c4c68ae726dd073f071f4
#
_cell.length_a   1.000
_cell.length_b   1.000
_cell.length_c   1.000
_cell.angle_alpha   90.00
_cell.angle_beta   90.00
_cell.angle_gamma   90.00
#
_symmetry.space_group_name_H-M   'P 1'
#
loop_
_entity.id
_entity.type
_entity.pdbx_description
1 polymer ?
#
loop_
_entity_poly.entity_id
_entity_poly.type
_entity_poly.pdbx_seq_one_letter_code
_entity_poly.pdbx_strand_id
1 'polypeptide(L)' 'MFYQLYNIHLLNGEVIQSAEDYDLPAEKGLVGMFERMKETDILTVNDLLLGSAYIPKRSIVYIATGDVVEGHEYGSKN' A
#
# COMPACT_ATOMS: atom_id res chain seq x y z
N MET A 1 9.49 -11.24 -10.91
CA MET A 1 8.62 -11.08 -9.75
C MET A 1 7.65 -9.93 -9.99
N PHE A 2 6.42 -10.09 -9.58
CA PHE A 2 5.39 -9.09 -9.86
C PHE A 2 4.91 -8.43 -8.59
N TYR A 3 4.51 -7.17 -8.69
CA TYR A 3 4.00 -6.39 -7.58
C TYR A 3 2.67 -5.79 -7.96
N GLN A 4 1.77 -5.76 -6.99
CA GLN A 4 0.48 -5.07 -7.12
C GLN A 4 0.65 -3.67 -6.55
N LEU A 5 0.35 -2.67 -7.36
CA LEU A 5 0.38 -1.29 -6.89
C LEU A 5 -0.96 -0.91 -6.30
N TYR A 6 -0.92 -0.07 -5.27
CA TYR A 6 -2.11 0.47 -4.63
C TYR A 6 -1.98 1.97 -4.52
N ASN A 7 -3.09 2.65 -4.70
CA ASN A 7 -3.17 4.09 -4.50
C ASN A 7 -4.06 4.35 -3.31
N ILE A 8 -3.49 4.97 -2.28
CA ILE A 8 -4.18 5.24 -1.02
C ILE A 8 -4.55 6.71 -1.05
N HIS A 9 -5.87 6.99 -1.10
CA HIS A 9 -6.38 8.35 -1.22
C HIS A 9 -6.71 8.89 0.16
N LEU A 10 -6.12 10.03 0.49
CA LEU A 10 -6.24 10.64 1.81
C LEU A 10 -7.23 11.79 1.80
N LEU A 11 -7.72 12.12 2.99
CA LEU A 11 -8.72 13.19 3.16
C LEU A 11 -8.21 14.53 2.65
N ASN A 12 -6.90 14.78 2.73
CA ASN A 12 -6.33 16.05 2.29
C ASN A 12 -6.09 16.11 0.78
N GLY A 13 -6.49 15.08 0.05
CA GLY A 13 -6.32 15.04 -1.39
C GLY A 13 -5.03 14.38 -1.85
N GLU A 14 -4.13 14.07 -0.95
CA GLU A 14 -2.89 13.39 -1.32
C GLU A 14 -3.14 11.93 -1.65
N VAL A 15 -2.28 11.38 -2.49
CA VAL A 15 -2.33 9.97 -2.87
C VAL A 15 -0.96 9.38 -2.57
N ILE A 16 -0.95 8.30 -1.80
CA ILE A 16 0.27 7.57 -1.49
C ILE A 16 0.24 6.27 -2.27
N GLN A 17 1.30 6.00 -3.03
CA GLN A 17 1.38 4.78 -3.82
C GLN A 17 2.25 3.76 -3.10
N SER A 18 1.72 2.55 -2.98
CA SER A 18 2.41 1.46 -2.31
C SER A 18 2.43 0.25 -3.24
N ALA A 19 3.35 -0.66 -2.99
CA ALA A 19 3.48 -1.88 -3.77
C ALA A 19 3.62 -3.05 -2.82
N GLU A 20 3.04 -4.18 -3.19
CA GLU A 20 3.24 -5.41 -2.43
C GLU A 20 3.42 -6.57 -3.40
N ASP A 21 4.01 -7.65 -2.90
CA ASP A 21 4.21 -8.85 -3.68
C ASP A 21 2.88 -9.36 -4.19
N TYR A 22 2.79 -9.57 -5.49
CA TYR A 22 1.55 -10.01 -6.12
C TYR A 22 1.06 -11.36 -5.58
N ASP A 23 2.00 -12.21 -5.15
CA ASP A 23 1.67 -13.55 -4.66
C ASP A 23 1.30 -13.57 -3.18
N LEU A 24 1.29 -12.42 -2.53
CA LEU A 24 0.96 -12.35 -1.11
C LEU A 24 -0.48 -12.79 -0.89
N PRO A 25 -0.75 -13.68 0.09
CA PRO A 25 -2.12 -14.07 0.41
C PRO A 25 -2.95 -12.84 0.80
N ALA A 26 -4.22 -12.87 0.43
CA ALA A 26 -5.08 -11.71 0.61
C ALA A 26 -5.13 -11.23 2.05
N GLU A 27 -5.18 -12.16 3.01
CA GLU A 27 -5.28 -11.78 4.41
C GLU A 27 -4.00 -11.12 4.94
N LYS A 28 -2.88 -11.28 4.23
CA LYS A 28 -1.61 -10.66 4.63
C LYS A 28 -1.32 -9.41 3.82
N GLY A 29 -2.13 -9.12 2.82
CA GLY A 29 -1.93 -7.96 1.98
C GLY A 29 -2.52 -6.69 2.57
N LEU A 30 -2.33 -5.60 1.84
CA LEU A 30 -2.78 -4.28 2.26
C LEU A 30 -4.27 -4.24 2.55
N VAL A 31 -5.07 -4.78 1.63
CA VAL A 31 -6.53 -4.72 1.76
C VAL A 31 -6.98 -5.55 2.97
N GLY A 32 -6.43 -6.74 3.14
CA GLY A 32 -6.78 -7.56 4.28
C GLY A 32 -6.42 -6.90 5.60
N MET A 33 -5.23 -6.30 5.66
CA MET A 33 -4.83 -5.55 6.85
C MET A 33 -5.79 -4.40 7.12
N PHE A 34 -6.10 -3.64 6.08
CA PHE A 34 -6.96 -2.47 6.22
C PHE A 34 -8.34 -2.86 6.74
N GLU A 35 -8.88 -3.99 6.25
CA GLU A 35 -10.20 -4.45 6.67
C GLU A 35 -10.25 -4.81 8.14
N ARG A 36 -9.13 -5.27 8.70
CA ARG A 36 -9.07 -5.66 10.11
C ARG A 36 -8.74 -4.52 11.04
N MET A 37 -8.38 -3.36 10.50
CA MET A 37 -7.95 -2.23 11.32
C MET A 37 -9.13 -1.51 11.96
N LYS A 38 -8.88 -1.01 13.16
CA LYS A 38 -9.82 -0.13 13.85
C LYS A 38 -9.55 1.31 13.42
N GLU A 39 -10.53 2.18 13.66
CA GLU A 39 -10.40 3.58 13.29
C GLU A 39 -9.18 4.26 13.92
N THR A 40 -8.75 3.76 15.07
CA THR A 40 -7.60 4.35 15.77
C THR A 40 -6.27 3.76 15.35
N ASP A 41 -6.28 2.77 14.48
CA ASP A 41 -5.03 2.11 14.06
C ASP A 41 -4.32 2.94 13.00
N ILE A 42 -3.03 2.65 12.85
CA ILE A 42 -2.18 3.30 11.87
C ILE A 42 -1.75 2.27 10.83
N LEU A 43 -1.98 2.58 9.57
CA LEU A 43 -1.53 1.74 8.47
C LEU A 43 -0.10 2.13 8.11
N THR A 44 0.79 1.14 8.09
CA THR A 44 2.18 1.35 7.70
C THR A 44 2.40 0.76 6.32
N VAL A 45 2.85 1.58 5.39
CA VAL A 45 3.12 1.14 4.03
C VAL A 45 4.46 1.66 3.56
N ASN A 46 4.99 1.06 2.52
CA ASN A 46 6.18 1.56 1.86
C ASN A 46 5.75 2.37 0.64
N ASP A 47 5.94 3.67 0.72
CA ASP A 47 5.69 4.57 -0.39
C ASP A 47 6.88 4.51 -1.34
N LEU A 48 6.60 4.49 -2.63
CA LEU A 48 7.66 4.34 -3.63
C LEU A 48 8.59 5.54 -3.68
N LEU A 49 8.13 6.71 -3.24
CA LEU A 49 8.93 7.93 -3.28
C LEU A 49 9.48 8.33 -1.92
N LEU A 50 8.70 8.11 -0.88
CA LEU A 50 8.99 8.67 0.44
C LEU A 50 9.57 7.66 1.42
N GLY A 51 9.59 6.38 1.07
CA GLY A 51 9.96 5.33 2.00
C GLY A 51 8.75 4.88 2.80
N SER A 52 8.90 4.72 4.11
CA SER A 52 7.79 4.25 4.94
C SER A 52 6.83 5.40 5.24
N ALA A 53 5.55 5.12 5.16
CA ALA A 53 4.51 6.07 5.51
C ALA A 53 3.62 5.46 6.58
N TYR A 54 3.22 6.28 7.55
CA TYR A 54 2.41 5.87 8.70
C TYR A 54 1.12 6.66 8.64
N ILE A 55 0.02 6.01 8.27
CA ILE A 55 -1.21 6.70 7.93
C ILE A 55 -2.32 6.28 8.89
N PRO A 56 -2.89 7.21 9.67
CA PRO A 56 -4.05 6.87 10.49
C PRO A 56 -5.19 6.39 9.61
N LYS A 57 -5.85 5.32 10.02
CA LYS A 57 -6.91 4.76 9.19
C LYS A 57 -7.97 5.79 8.85
N ARG A 58 -8.33 6.64 9.81
CA ARG A 58 -9.38 7.65 9.61
C ARG A 58 -9.00 8.72 8.60
N SER A 59 -7.73 8.79 8.21
CA SER A 59 -7.30 9.74 7.19
C SER A 59 -7.45 9.18 5.78
N ILE A 60 -7.83 7.92 5.65
CA ILE A 60 -7.91 7.25 4.35
C ILE A 60 -9.34 7.29 3.86
N VAL A 61 -9.54 7.85 2.66
CA VAL A 61 -10.84 7.87 2.03
C VAL A 61 -11.13 6.52 1.39
N TYR A 62 -10.22 6.05 0.57
CA TYR A 62 -10.33 4.72 -0.05
C TYR A 62 -8.98 4.29 -0.58
N ILE A 63 -8.87 3.00 -0.86
CA ILE A 63 -7.68 2.40 -1.45
C ILE A 63 -8.10 1.81 -2.80
N ALA A 64 -7.39 2.19 -3.86
CA ALA A 64 -7.65 1.69 -5.19
C ALA A 64 -6.48 0.81 -5.65
N THR A 65 -6.79 -0.28 -6.32
CA THR A 65 -5.75 -1.08 -6.95
C THR A 65 -5.28 -0.40 -8.22
N GLY A 66 -3.97 -0.42 -8.40
CA GLY A 66 -3.37 0.09 -9.62
C GLY A 66 -2.87 -1.05 -10.49
N ASP A 67 -1.83 -0.77 -11.25
CA ASP A 67 -1.28 -1.75 -12.18
C ASP A 67 -0.53 -2.85 -11.45
N VAL A 68 -0.37 -3.97 -12.13
CA VAL A 68 0.58 -5.00 -11.73
C VAL A 68 1.84 -4.77 -12.55
N VAL A 69 2.97 -4.66 -11.87
CA VAL A 69 4.23 -4.36 -12.55
C VAL A 69 5.25 -5.45 -12.25
N GLU A 70 6.15 -5.64 -13.18
CA GLU A 70 7.28 -6.52 -12.95
C GLU A 70 8.38 -5.67 -12.33
N GLY A 71 8.79 -6.05 -11.13
CA GLY A 71 9.57 -5.15 -10.33
C GLY A 71 10.92 -5.64 -9.90
N HIS A 72 11.68 -6.27 -10.77
CA HIS A 72 13.02 -6.63 -10.34
C HIS A 72 13.83 -5.39 -9.97
N GLU A 73 13.45 -4.23 -10.44
CA GLU A 73 14.12 -3.00 -10.06
C GLU A 73 13.76 -2.55 -8.65
N TYR A 74 12.77 -3.15 -8.04
CA TYR A 74 12.42 -2.77 -6.68
C TYR A 74 13.19 -3.54 -5.64
N GLY A 75 13.77 -4.64 -5.98
CA GLY A 75 14.38 -5.46 -4.96
C GLY A 75 15.80 -5.81 -5.24
N SER A 76 16.26 -5.51 -6.35
CA SER A 76 17.56 -6.00 -6.69
C SER A 76 18.61 -4.96 -6.59
N LYS A 77 18.99 -5.06 -6.73
CA LYS A 77 19.88 -4.54 -6.97
C LYS A 77 20.75 -4.95 -7.49
N ASN A 78 20.83 -5.26 -7.98
CA ASN A 78 21.50 -5.67 -8.49
C ASN A 78 22.34 -5.53 -8.70
#